data_5a12199a61f88e99205427ad509c075a
#
_entry.id   5a12199a61f88e99205427ad509c075a
#
_cell.length_a   1.000
_cell.length_b   1.000
_cell.length_c   1.000
_cell.angle_alpha   90.00
_cell.angle_beta   90.00
_cell.angle_gamma   90.00
#
_symmetry.space_group_name_H-M   'P 1'
#
loop_
_entity.id
_entity.type
_entity.pdbx_description
1 polymer ?
#
loop_
_entity_poly.entity_id
_entity_poly.type
_entity_poly.pdbx_seq_one_letter_code
_entity_poly.pdbx_strand_id
1 'polypeptide(L)'
;MKLALITDAWHPQINGVVTTLHELVQALGPLGVDVSVMHPGLFKNRSCPGYAGIDLAVRPYKQLAAMLDALQADAVHIATEGPLGWAARKHCLKMGWPFTTAFHTKFPEILKAALRVPLFLGYGLFRHFHGPSSGVMVPTQGVLDMLKSRGFKSLKPWTHGVDLSLFAHHEKPIDIPELQDLPRPFSLFVGRVSYEKNIDAFLDLKLSGTKIVCGVGPLETQLKARYPDVVWMGVLPRQHLARVYAAADVFVFPSRNETFGLVMLEAMACGTPVAAYPVDGPLQVLGDGKGHAVGGVLSEDLHTAVLQSLVVDRTEARQRAETFGWPRTVELFVSNLVPVHKAAWDASSLHKPVIKLTR
;
A
#
# COMPACT_ATOMS: atom_id res chain seq x y z
N MET A 1 -19.44 -12.65 -10.18
CA MET A 1 -19.78 -11.39 -9.48
C MET A 1 -19.16 -10.22 -10.22
N LYS A 2 -19.94 -9.16 -10.47
CA LYS A 2 -19.44 -7.91 -11.07
C LYS A 2 -19.14 -6.86 -9.98
N LEU A 3 -17.92 -6.40 -9.92
CA LEU A 3 -17.48 -5.37 -8.96
C LEU A 3 -17.18 -4.06 -9.70
N ALA A 4 -17.84 -2.97 -9.31
CA ALA A 4 -17.40 -1.62 -9.68
C ALA A 4 -16.34 -1.17 -8.68
N LEU A 5 -15.11 -0.98 -9.14
CA LEU A 5 -13.99 -0.44 -8.37
C LEU A 5 -13.69 0.99 -8.83
N ILE A 6 -13.94 1.97 -7.98
CA ILE A 6 -13.74 3.38 -8.30
C ILE A 6 -12.50 3.90 -7.58
N THR A 7 -11.57 4.48 -8.34
CA THR A 7 -10.31 4.99 -7.79
C THR A 7 -9.80 6.22 -8.56
N ASP A 8 -9.22 7.17 -7.85
CA ASP A 8 -8.46 8.28 -8.42
C ASP A 8 -6.96 7.95 -8.54
N ALA A 9 -6.52 6.82 -7.95
CA ALA A 9 -5.16 6.31 -8.00
C ALA A 9 -5.09 5.06 -8.90
N TRP A 10 -4.56 5.22 -10.12
CA TRP A 10 -4.39 4.15 -11.10
C TRP A 10 -3.19 4.43 -12.01
N HIS A 11 -2.80 3.44 -12.83
CA HIS A 11 -1.73 3.64 -13.81
C HIS A 11 -1.97 4.89 -14.70
N PRO A 12 -0.92 5.65 -15.05
CA PRO A 12 0.52 5.36 -14.88
C PRO A 12 1.13 5.81 -13.54
N GLN A 13 0.34 6.18 -12.53
CA GLN A 13 0.88 6.57 -11.21
C GLN A 13 1.64 5.41 -10.57
N ILE A 14 2.76 5.73 -9.88
CA ILE A 14 3.58 4.76 -9.14
C ILE A 14 3.47 5.08 -7.64
N ASN A 15 2.63 4.34 -6.93
CA ASN A 15 2.47 4.44 -5.48
C ASN A 15 1.82 3.17 -4.91
N GLY A 16 1.86 3.03 -3.57
CA GLY A 16 1.36 1.83 -2.88
C GLY A 16 -0.13 1.56 -3.10
N VAL A 17 -0.97 2.59 -3.29
CA VAL A 17 -2.41 2.41 -3.55
C VAL A 17 -2.63 1.78 -4.92
N VAL A 18 -1.95 2.29 -5.95
CA VAL A 18 -2.01 1.72 -7.31
C VAL A 18 -1.56 0.27 -7.31
N THR A 19 -0.42 -0.03 -6.66
CA THR A 19 0.09 -1.41 -6.53
C THR A 19 -0.94 -2.30 -5.85
N THR A 20 -1.49 -1.89 -4.70
CA THR A 20 -2.50 -2.66 -3.97
C THR A 20 -3.74 -2.94 -4.81
N LEU A 21 -4.29 -1.93 -5.48
CA LEU A 21 -5.50 -2.08 -6.27
C LEU A 21 -5.27 -2.92 -7.54
N HIS A 22 -4.10 -2.78 -8.17
CA HIS A 22 -3.74 -3.60 -9.34
C HIS A 22 -3.63 -5.07 -8.95
N GLU A 23 -2.88 -5.40 -7.92
CA GLU A 23 -2.73 -6.77 -7.42
C GLU A 23 -4.07 -7.35 -6.93
N LEU A 24 -4.91 -6.54 -6.28
CA LEU A 24 -6.25 -6.94 -5.87
C LEU A 24 -7.09 -7.36 -7.10
N VAL A 25 -7.09 -6.56 -8.17
CA VAL A 25 -7.83 -6.87 -9.40
C VAL A 25 -7.34 -8.18 -10.03
N GLN A 26 -6.00 -8.39 -10.08
CA GLN A 26 -5.42 -9.64 -10.58
C GLN A 26 -5.83 -10.85 -9.73
N ALA A 27 -5.82 -10.69 -8.41
CA ALA A 27 -6.13 -11.77 -7.48
C ALA A 27 -7.64 -12.09 -7.39
N LEU A 28 -8.52 -11.15 -7.77
CA LEU A 28 -9.98 -11.34 -7.81
C LEU A 28 -10.43 -12.15 -9.05
N GLY A 29 -9.74 -12.02 -10.18
CA GLY A 29 -10.10 -12.70 -11.44
C GLY A 29 -10.25 -14.21 -11.30
N PRO A 30 -9.28 -14.97 -10.76
CA PRO A 30 -9.36 -16.41 -10.53
C PRO A 30 -10.53 -16.85 -9.63
N LEU A 31 -11.07 -15.95 -8.80
CA LEU A 31 -12.24 -16.20 -7.95
C LEU A 31 -13.57 -15.94 -8.66
N GLY A 32 -13.56 -15.65 -9.96
CA GLY A 32 -14.76 -15.38 -10.74
C GLY A 32 -15.37 -13.99 -10.49
N VAL A 33 -14.58 -13.04 -10.00
CA VAL A 33 -14.99 -11.66 -9.82
C VAL A 33 -14.56 -10.85 -11.05
N ASP A 34 -15.55 -10.35 -11.80
CA ASP A 34 -15.35 -9.45 -12.92
C ASP A 34 -15.25 -8.01 -12.41
N VAL A 35 -14.05 -7.43 -12.45
CA VAL A 35 -13.78 -6.10 -11.89
C VAL A 35 -13.73 -5.05 -12.98
N SER A 36 -14.66 -4.10 -12.93
CA SER A 36 -14.64 -2.90 -13.75
C SER A 36 -14.01 -1.74 -13.00
N VAL A 37 -12.77 -1.37 -13.37
CA VAL A 37 -12.04 -0.26 -12.75
C VAL A 37 -12.39 1.06 -13.41
N MET A 38 -12.93 2.00 -12.63
CA MET A 38 -13.23 3.37 -13.07
C MET A 38 -12.16 4.31 -12.51
N HIS A 39 -11.28 4.83 -13.39
CA HIS A 39 -10.09 5.58 -13.04
C HIS A 39 -9.93 6.85 -13.91
N PRO A 40 -9.08 7.84 -13.53
CA PRO A 40 -8.99 9.14 -14.21
C PRO A 40 -8.72 9.07 -15.71
N GLY A 41 -7.99 8.05 -16.19
CA GLY A 41 -7.69 7.87 -17.63
C GLY A 41 -8.91 7.61 -18.51
N LEU A 42 -10.07 7.26 -17.94
CA LEU A 42 -11.33 7.11 -18.67
C LEU A 42 -12.12 8.42 -18.80
N PHE A 43 -11.65 9.51 -18.19
CA PHE A 43 -12.35 10.78 -18.08
C PHE A 43 -11.49 11.91 -18.61
N LYS A 44 -12.12 13.06 -18.94
CA LYS A 44 -11.38 14.30 -19.06
C LYS A 44 -10.69 14.56 -17.72
N ASN A 45 -9.36 14.69 -17.74
CA ASN A 45 -8.58 14.86 -16.53
C ASN A 45 -7.67 16.11 -16.62
N ARG A 46 -7.07 16.46 -15.51
CA ARG A 46 -6.01 17.46 -15.38
C ARG A 46 -5.01 17.03 -14.32
N SER A 47 -3.77 17.41 -14.48
CA SER A 47 -2.73 17.15 -13.48
C SER A 47 -3.03 17.82 -12.15
N CYS A 48 -2.77 17.12 -11.06
CA CYS A 48 -2.94 17.62 -9.71
C CYS A 48 -1.88 18.70 -9.42
N PRO A 49 -2.28 19.91 -9.01
CA PRO A 49 -1.31 20.96 -8.65
C PRO A 49 -0.38 20.49 -7.52
N GLY A 50 0.94 20.63 -7.73
CA GLY A 50 1.96 20.27 -6.74
C GLY A 50 2.30 18.76 -6.67
N TYR A 51 1.62 17.90 -7.45
CA TYR A 51 1.88 16.46 -7.50
C TYR A 51 1.98 15.99 -8.94
N ALA A 52 3.20 16.03 -9.50
CA ALA A 52 3.46 15.52 -10.84
C ALA A 52 3.11 14.02 -10.95
N GLY A 53 2.46 13.65 -12.05
CA GLY A 53 2.06 12.27 -12.32
C GLY A 53 0.74 11.82 -11.66
N ILE A 54 0.04 12.71 -10.95
CA ILE A 54 -1.31 12.45 -10.45
C ILE A 54 -2.30 13.24 -11.30
N ASP A 55 -3.18 12.53 -11.99
CA ASP A 55 -4.27 13.14 -12.76
C ASP A 55 -5.60 13.04 -12.01
N LEU A 56 -6.37 14.13 -12.03
CA LEU A 56 -7.68 14.22 -11.41
C LEU A 56 -8.76 14.38 -12.47
N ALA A 57 -9.81 13.57 -12.40
CA ALA A 57 -10.95 13.64 -13.29
C ALA A 57 -11.71 14.98 -13.12
N VAL A 58 -12.07 15.63 -14.24
CA VAL A 58 -12.74 16.92 -14.26
C VAL A 58 -14.24 16.72 -14.49
N ARG A 59 -15.07 17.09 -13.49
CA ARG A 59 -16.54 16.98 -13.53
C ARG A 59 -17.05 15.59 -13.92
N PRO A 60 -16.54 14.49 -13.31
CA PRO A 60 -16.76 13.13 -13.78
C PRO A 60 -18.20 12.61 -13.57
N TYR A 61 -19.03 13.27 -12.79
CA TYR A 61 -20.30 12.75 -12.29
C TYR A 61 -21.23 12.19 -13.38
N LYS A 62 -21.48 12.95 -14.46
CA LYS A 62 -22.45 12.50 -15.48
C LYS A 62 -21.97 11.23 -16.19
N GLN A 63 -20.71 11.18 -16.59
CA GLN A 63 -20.11 10.04 -17.27
C GLN A 63 -20.02 8.84 -16.33
N LEU A 64 -19.53 9.05 -15.09
CA LEU A 64 -19.40 7.98 -14.09
C LEU A 64 -20.75 7.37 -13.72
N ALA A 65 -21.78 8.19 -13.52
CA ALA A 65 -23.14 7.71 -13.26
C ALA A 65 -23.66 6.81 -14.39
N ALA A 66 -23.51 7.23 -15.64
CA ALA A 66 -23.92 6.42 -16.80
C ALA A 66 -23.14 5.08 -16.88
N MET A 67 -21.82 5.09 -16.54
CA MET A 67 -21.01 3.87 -16.51
C MET A 67 -21.48 2.90 -15.40
N LEU A 68 -21.76 3.44 -14.19
CA LEU A 68 -22.27 2.63 -13.08
C LEU A 68 -23.65 2.04 -13.37
N ASP A 69 -24.56 2.84 -13.95
CA ASP A 69 -25.91 2.38 -14.35
C ASP A 69 -25.84 1.28 -15.44
N ALA A 70 -24.94 1.43 -16.41
CA ALA A 70 -24.76 0.44 -17.48
C ALA A 70 -24.09 -0.86 -17.01
N LEU A 71 -23.20 -0.80 -16.02
CA LEU A 71 -22.45 -1.96 -15.52
C LEU A 71 -23.35 -2.97 -14.80
N GLN A 72 -24.42 -2.51 -14.14
CA GLN A 72 -25.28 -3.35 -13.28
C GLN A 72 -24.43 -4.17 -12.30
N ALA A 73 -23.59 -3.48 -11.53
CA ALA A 73 -22.66 -4.10 -10.61
C ALA A 73 -23.37 -4.78 -9.43
N ASP A 74 -22.86 -5.94 -9.02
CA ASP A 74 -23.32 -6.63 -7.80
C ASP A 74 -22.83 -5.94 -6.53
N ALA A 75 -21.65 -5.29 -6.59
CA ALA A 75 -21.07 -4.53 -5.49
C ALA A 75 -20.33 -3.28 -5.99
N VAL A 76 -20.26 -2.24 -5.16
CA VAL A 76 -19.54 -0.98 -5.42
C VAL A 76 -18.51 -0.75 -4.32
N HIS A 77 -17.24 -0.60 -4.73
CA HIS A 77 -16.14 -0.22 -3.83
C HIS A 77 -15.49 1.09 -4.29
N ILE A 78 -15.47 2.08 -3.42
CA ILE A 78 -14.83 3.40 -3.66
C ILE A 78 -13.50 3.43 -2.90
N ALA A 79 -12.40 3.22 -3.64
CA ALA A 79 -11.09 3.04 -3.03
C ALA A 79 -10.40 4.35 -2.62
N THR A 80 -10.80 5.49 -3.18
CA THR A 80 -10.15 6.79 -2.89
C THR A 80 -11.13 7.92 -2.76
N GLU A 81 -10.72 9.00 -2.07
CA GLU A 81 -11.54 10.16 -1.70
C GLU A 81 -11.40 11.33 -2.70
N GLY A 82 -10.90 11.07 -3.90
CA GLY A 82 -10.75 12.08 -4.96
C GLY A 82 -12.05 12.38 -5.73
N PRO A 83 -11.97 13.13 -6.84
CA PRO A 83 -13.14 13.54 -7.63
C PRO A 83 -14.02 12.39 -8.10
N LEU A 84 -13.43 11.24 -8.48
CA LEU A 84 -14.19 10.03 -8.86
C LEU A 84 -14.88 9.42 -7.65
N GLY A 85 -14.17 9.31 -6.52
CA GLY A 85 -14.76 8.81 -5.27
C GLY A 85 -15.96 9.64 -4.82
N TRP A 86 -15.87 10.97 -4.83
CA TRP A 86 -16.99 11.86 -4.50
C TRP A 86 -18.16 11.73 -5.50
N ALA A 87 -17.88 11.57 -6.79
CA ALA A 87 -18.90 11.36 -7.80
C ALA A 87 -19.64 10.04 -7.62
N ALA A 88 -18.90 8.94 -7.38
CA ALA A 88 -19.47 7.62 -7.11
C ALA A 88 -20.33 7.62 -5.83
N ARG A 89 -19.78 8.18 -4.72
CA ARG A 89 -20.54 8.35 -3.48
C ARG A 89 -21.86 9.08 -3.70
N LYS A 90 -21.83 10.21 -4.44
CA LYS A 90 -23.03 10.97 -4.76
C LYS A 90 -24.06 10.13 -5.53
N HIS A 91 -23.60 9.34 -6.50
CA HIS A 91 -24.46 8.49 -7.30
C HIS A 91 -25.08 7.37 -6.47
N CYS A 92 -24.27 6.63 -5.70
CA CYS A 92 -24.75 5.58 -4.81
C CYS A 92 -25.81 6.09 -3.81
N LEU A 93 -25.56 7.25 -3.19
CA LEU A 93 -26.54 7.86 -2.28
C LEU A 93 -27.85 8.25 -2.99
N LYS A 94 -27.79 8.78 -4.21
CA LYS A 94 -28.96 9.13 -5.01
C LYS A 94 -29.80 7.90 -5.37
N MET A 95 -29.13 6.77 -5.67
CA MET A 95 -29.77 5.51 -6.08
C MET A 95 -30.15 4.63 -4.89
N GLY A 96 -29.76 5.00 -3.66
CA GLY A 96 -29.93 4.15 -2.48
C GLY A 96 -29.04 2.89 -2.50
N TRP A 97 -27.97 2.89 -3.28
CA TRP A 97 -27.06 1.76 -3.39
C TRP A 97 -26.09 1.73 -2.20
N PRO A 98 -25.98 0.60 -1.49
CA PRO A 98 -24.91 0.41 -0.52
C PRO A 98 -23.57 0.34 -1.22
N PHE A 99 -22.51 0.82 -0.56
CA PHE A 99 -21.15 0.80 -1.07
C PHE A 99 -20.15 0.67 0.06
N THR A 100 -18.95 0.19 -0.25
CA THR A 100 -17.82 0.17 0.67
C THR A 100 -16.77 1.19 0.25
N THR A 101 -15.93 1.60 1.20
CA THR A 101 -14.81 2.51 0.96
C THR A 101 -13.53 1.95 1.57
N ALA A 102 -12.37 2.51 1.22
CA ALA A 102 -11.10 2.20 1.87
C ALA A 102 -10.39 3.47 2.34
N PHE A 103 -9.62 3.36 3.42
CA PHE A 103 -8.76 4.42 3.95
C PHE A 103 -7.30 4.02 3.74
N HIS A 104 -6.72 4.42 2.61
CA HIS A 104 -5.35 4.04 2.24
C HIS A 104 -4.29 5.02 2.72
N THR A 105 -4.64 6.30 2.87
CA THR A 105 -3.65 7.36 3.10
C THR A 105 -4.15 8.34 4.15
N LYS A 106 -3.27 8.73 5.07
CA LYS A 106 -3.55 9.77 6.07
C LYS A 106 -3.54 11.16 5.41
N PHE A 107 -4.43 11.38 4.43
CA PHE A 107 -4.54 12.67 3.72
C PHE A 107 -4.75 13.88 4.64
N PRO A 108 -5.48 13.82 5.75
CA PRO A 108 -5.59 14.95 6.68
C PRO A 108 -4.24 15.42 7.19
N GLU A 109 -3.28 14.53 7.44
CA GLU A 109 -1.91 14.86 7.84
C GLU A 109 -1.14 15.53 6.69
N ILE A 110 -1.32 15.06 5.46
CA ILE A 110 -0.71 15.67 4.27
C ILE A 110 -1.27 17.08 4.07
N LEU A 111 -2.58 17.27 4.18
CA LEU A 111 -3.23 18.58 4.08
C LEU A 111 -2.77 19.54 5.19
N LYS A 112 -2.57 19.04 6.41
CA LYS A 112 -2.00 19.84 7.49
C LYS A 112 -0.57 20.27 7.18
N ALA A 113 0.27 19.35 6.68
CA ALA A 113 1.66 19.65 6.36
C ALA A 113 1.79 20.65 5.18
N ALA A 114 1.01 20.43 4.11
CA ALA A 114 1.10 21.22 2.88
C ALA A 114 0.34 22.56 2.93
N LEU A 115 -0.86 22.57 3.52
CA LEU A 115 -1.79 23.71 3.48
C LEU A 115 -2.13 24.25 4.87
N ARG A 116 -1.52 23.72 5.95
CA ARG A 116 -1.79 24.09 7.35
C ARG A 116 -3.27 23.93 7.75
N VAL A 117 -4.02 23.06 7.06
CA VAL A 117 -5.41 22.74 7.42
C VAL A 117 -5.42 22.04 8.79
N PRO A 118 -6.22 22.50 9.77
CA PRO A 118 -6.33 21.83 11.05
C PRO A 118 -6.83 20.40 10.90
N LEU A 119 -6.21 19.45 11.62
CA LEU A 119 -6.54 18.01 11.51
C LEU A 119 -8.03 17.70 11.73
N PHE A 120 -8.68 18.41 12.65
CA PHE A 120 -10.10 18.15 12.92
C PHE A 120 -11.00 18.47 11.73
N LEU A 121 -10.66 19.49 10.91
CA LEU A 121 -11.38 19.81 9.66
C LEU A 121 -11.11 18.74 8.60
N GLY A 122 -9.84 18.35 8.42
CA GLY A 122 -9.46 17.28 7.50
C GLY A 122 -10.21 15.98 7.83
N TYR A 123 -10.12 15.51 9.07
CA TYR A 123 -10.84 14.31 9.51
C TYR A 123 -12.36 14.48 9.51
N GLY A 124 -12.88 15.68 9.72
CA GLY A 124 -14.31 16.00 9.57
C GLY A 124 -14.80 15.75 8.15
N LEU A 125 -14.05 16.23 7.14
CA LEU A 125 -14.33 15.99 5.72
C LEU A 125 -14.30 14.51 5.38
N PHE A 126 -13.26 13.78 5.81
CA PHE A 126 -13.11 12.35 5.53
C PHE A 126 -14.19 11.53 6.24
N ARG A 127 -14.52 11.87 7.49
CA ARG A 127 -15.66 11.24 8.18
C ARG A 127 -16.98 11.49 7.47
N HIS A 128 -17.20 12.68 6.89
CA HIS A 128 -18.37 12.96 6.06
C HIS A 128 -18.36 12.10 4.78
N PHE A 129 -17.20 11.92 4.15
CA PHE A 129 -17.06 11.09 2.96
C PHE A 129 -17.39 9.62 3.26
N HIS A 130 -16.78 9.04 4.27
CA HIS A 130 -16.91 7.62 4.61
C HIS A 130 -18.19 7.30 5.39
N GLY A 131 -18.80 8.29 6.06
CA GLY A 131 -19.92 8.08 7.00
C GLY A 131 -21.10 7.28 6.46
N PRO A 132 -21.56 7.50 5.21
CA PRO A 132 -22.69 6.73 4.66
C PRO A 132 -22.27 5.37 4.06
N SER A 133 -20.99 5.02 4.04
CA SER A 133 -20.54 3.71 3.53
C SER A 133 -20.98 2.58 4.48
N SER A 134 -21.26 1.41 3.92
CA SER A 134 -21.59 0.20 4.68
C SER A 134 -20.35 -0.42 5.36
N GLY A 135 -19.16 -0.05 4.92
CA GLY A 135 -17.89 -0.47 5.49
C GLY A 135 -16.73 0.38 5.00
N VAL A 136 -15.86 0.79 5.92
CA VAL A 136 -14.59 1.48 5.64
C VAL A 136 -13.46 0.49 5.86
N MET A 137 -12.82 0.04 4.79
CA MET A 137 -11.71 -0.91 4.85
C MET A 137 -10.43 -0.21 5.30
N VAL A 138 -9.75 -0.79 6.29
CA VAL A 138 -8.61 -0.16 6.99
C VAL A 138 -7.45 -1.15 7.07
N PRO A 139 -6.21 -0.75 6.71
CA PRO A 139 -5.11 -1.69 6.52
C PRO A 139 -4.46 -2.21 7.81
N THR A 140 -4.49 -1.43 8.89
CA THR A 140 -3.81 -1.78 10.16
C THR A 140 -4.69 -1.52 11.38
N GLN A 141 -4.41 -2.25 12.47
CA GLN A 141 -5.12 -2.06 13.73
C GLN A 141 -4.90 -0.65 14.29
N GLY A 142 -3.67 -0.11 14.22
CA GLY A 142 -3.37 1.25 14.70
C GLY A 142 -4.17 2.32 13.95
N VAL A 143 -4.28 2.21 12.62
CA VAL A 143 -5.13 3.13 11.82
C VAL A 143 -6.61 2.94 12.15
N LEU A 144 -7.07 1.70 12.38
CA LEU A 144 -8.45 1.42 12.78
C LEU A 144 -8.78 2.11 14.12
N ASP A 145 -7.93 1.95 15.13
CA ASP A 145 -8.13 2.55 16.46
C ASP A 145 -8.07 4.08 16.40
N MET A 146 -7.15 4.62 15.60
CA MET A 146 -7.06 6.06 15.34
C MET A 146 -8.32 6.61 14.68
N LEU A 147 -8.88 5.94 13.66
CA LEU A 147 -10.13 6.36 13.01
C LEU A 147 -11.34 6.23 13.95
N LYS A 148 -11.39 5.14 14.73
CA LYS A 148 -12.42 4.91 15.75
C LYS A 148 -12.43 6.03 16.79
N SER A 149 -11.26 6.44 17.30
CA SER A 149 -11.14 7.54 18.25
C SER A 149 -11.59 8.89 17.68
N ARG A 150 -11.53 9.04 16.32
CA ARG A 150 -12.02 10.22 15.60
C ARG A 150 -13.49 10.12 15.15
N GLY A 151 -14.24 9.11 15.63
CA GLY A 151 -15.65 8.97 15.39
C GLY A 151 -16.06 8.39 14.03
N PHE A 152 -15.14 7.71 13.34
CA PHE A 152 -15.48 6.90 12.16
C PHE A 152 -16.25 5.66 12.59
N LYS A 153 -17.20 5.25 11.76
CA LYS A 153 -18.05 4.07 12.00
C LYS A 153 -17.84 3.02 10.92
N SER A 154 -18.38 1.82 11.14
CA SER A 154 -18.37 0.71 10.18
C SER A 154 -16.96 0.34 9.68
N LEU A 155 -15.95 0.49 10.54
CA LEU A 155 -14.56 0.14 10.21
C LEU A 155 -14.43 -1.37 10.04
N LYS A 156 -13.76 -1.79 8.95
CA LYS A 156 -13.53 -3.18 8.56
C LYS A 156 -12.03 -3.42 8.36
N PRO A 157 -11.43 -4.38 9.05
CA PRO A 157 -10.03 -4.74 8.78
C PRO A 157 -9.89 -5.25 7.34
N TRP A 158 -8.88 -4.74 6.64
CA TRP A 158 -8.47 -5.24 5.33
C TRP A 158 -6.98 -4.97 5.12
N THR A 159 -6.17 -5.97 5.42
CA THR A 159 -4.72 -5.90 5.24
C THR A 159 -4.35 -5.98 3.76
N HIS A 160 -3.13 -5.59 3.43
CA HIS A 160 -2.60 -5.72 2.08
C HIS A 160 -1.85 -7.04 1.92
N GLY A 161 -1.70 -7.48 0.66
CA GLY A 161 -0.95 -8.67 0.30
C GLY A 161 0.37 -8.35 -0.39
N VAL A 162 1.21 -9.37 -0.53
CA VAL A 162 2.44 -9.34 -1.32
C VAL A 162 2.45 -10.49 -2.33
N ASP A 163 3.00 -10.23 -3.51
CA ASP A 163 3.20 -11.27 -4.53
C ASP A 163 4.43 -12.12 -4.17
N LEU A 164 4.17 -13.26 -3.53
CA LEU A 164 5.19 -14.19 -3.06
C LEU A 164 5.88 -14.96 -4.20
N SER A 165 5.36 -14.92 -5.41
CA SER A 165 5.98 -15.53 -6.59
C SER A 165 7.00 -14.60 -7.24
N LEU A 166 6.70 -13.31 -7.25
CA LEU A 166 7.61 -12.28 -7.76
C LEU A 166 8.71 -11.95 -6.74
N PHE A 167 8.31 -11.72 -5.48
CA PHE A 167 9.23 -11.45 -4.37
C PHE A 167 9.51 -12.77 -3.66
N ALA A 168 10.60 -13.41 -4.09
CA ALA A 168 10.97 -14.74 -3.61
C ALA A 168 12.31 -14.71 -2.85
N HIS A 169 12.39 -15.52 -1.80
CA HIS A 169 13.65 -15.77 -1.11
C HIS A 169 14.51 -16.72 -1.95
N HIS A 170 15.81 -16.44 -2.02
CA HIS A 170 16.78 -17.24 -2.73
C HIS A 170 17.84 -17.74 -1.74
N GLU A 171 18.12 -19.05 -1.74
CA GLU A 171 19.16 -19.65 -0.90
C GLU A 171 20.56 -19.19 -1.29
N LYS A 172 20.78 -18.82 -2.56
CA LYS A 172 22.06 -18.33 -3.06
C LYS A 172 22.03 -16.80 -3.19
N PRO A 173 23.15 -16.13 -2.90
CA PRO A 173 23.28 -14.70 -3.16
C PRO A 173 22.90 -14.35 -4.60
N ILE A 174 22.06 -13.34 -4.76
CA ILE A 174 21.71 -12.83 -6.10
C ILE A 174 22.79 -11.87 -6.54
N ASP A 175 23.38 -12.17 -7.69
CA ASP A 175 24.32 -11.30 -8.35
C ASP A 175 23.60 -10.15 -9.05
N ILE A 176 23.96 -8.92 -8.71
CA ILE A 176 23.48 -7.69 -9.32
C ILE A 176 24.71 -6.95 -9.82
N PRO A 177 24.91 -6.84 -11.15
CA PRO A 177 26.11 -6.26 -11.72
C PRO A 177 26.46 -4.88 -11.14
N GLU A 178 25.45 -4.04 -10.90
CA GLU A 178 25.63 -2.68 -10.36
C GLU A 178 26.12 -2.66 -8.89
N LEU A 179 26.09 -3.79 -8.19
CA LEU A 179 26.46 -3.91 -6.77
C LEU A 179 27.66 -4.84 -6.52
N GLN A 180 28.21 -5.47 -7.57
CA GLN A 180 29.13 -6.60 -7.47
C GLN A 180 30.42 -6.25 -6.70
N ASP A 181 30.98 -5.06 -6.95
CA ASP A 181 32.26 -4.61 -6.37
C ASP A 181 32.10 -3.71 -5.13
N LEU A 182 30.86 -3.60 -4.60
CA LEU A 182 30.56 -2.70 -3.49
C LEU A 182 30.69 -3.41 -2.14
N PRO A 183 31.17 -2.70 -1.10
CA PRO A 183 31.33 -3.28 0.22
C PRO A 183 30.00 -3.62 0.88
N ARG A 184 29.90 -4.81 1.47
CA ARG A 184 28.77 -5.22 2.29
C ARG A 184 28.94 -4.78 3.76
N PRO A 185 27.86 -4.70 4.58
CA PRO A 185 26.48 -5.06 4.24
C PRO A 185 25.77 -4.02 3.35
N PHE A 186 24.77 -4.46 2.57
CA PHE A 186 23.91 -3.60 1.77
C PHE A 186 22.68 -3.17 2.58
N SER A 187 22.59 -1.87 2.89
CA SER A 187 21.46 -1.25 3.53
C SER A 187 20.56 -0.60 2.46
N LEU A 188 19.35 -1.12 2.28
CA LEU A 188 18.46 -0.74 1.18
C LEU A 188 17.29 0.13 1.67
N PHE A 189 17.02 1.22 0.95
CA PHE A 189 15.78 1.98 1.00
C PHE A 189 15.05 1.86 -0.34
N VAL A 190 13.74 1.63 -0.30
CA VAL A 190 12.88 1.66 -1.50
C VAL A 190 11.68 2.56 -1.22
N GLY A 191 11.47 3.54 -2.11
CA GLY A 191 10.34 4.43 -1.99
C GLY A 191 10.54 5.77 -2.67
N ARG A 192 9.53 6.64 -2.59
CA ARG A 192 9.64 8.00 -3.10
C ARG A 192 10.70 8.78 -2.32
N VAL A 193 11.60 9.43 -3.03
CA VAL A 193 12.65 10.28 -2.43
C VAL A 193 12.04 11.64 -2.04
N SER A 194 11.43 11.68 -0.85
CA SER A 194 10.60 12.79 -0.40
C SER A 194 10.61 12.94 1.11
N TYR A 195 10.24 14.11 1.60
CA TYR A 195 10.27 14.47 3.02
C TYR A 195 9.38 13.55 3.89
N GLU A 196 8.19 13.20 3.42
CA GLU A 196 7.25 12.35 4.15
C GLU A 196 7.77 10.91 4.38
N LYS A 197 8.75 10.47 3.55
CA LYS A 197 9.42 9.17 3.74
C LYS A 197 10.60 9.23 4.70
N ASN A 198 10.93 10.42 5.21
CA ASN A 198 12.00 10.63 6.21
C ASN A 198 13.34 10.01 5.80
N ILE A 199 13.65 10.07 4.49
CA ILE A 199 14.84 9.42 3.91
C ILE A 199 16.16 9.97 4.50
N ASP A 200 16.18 11.25 4.92
CA ASP A 200 17.34 11.85 5.59
C ASP A 200 17.75 11.03 6.83
N ALA A 201 16.79 10.52 7.61
CA ALA A 201 17.09 9.69 8.77
C ALA A 201 17.85 8.40 8.42
N PHE A 202 17.64 7.82 7.23
CA PHE A 202 18.43 6.70 6.72
C PHE A 202 19.81 7.17 6.22
N LEU A 203 19.83 8.25 5.45
CA LEU A 203 21.06 8.73 4.81
C LEU A 203 22.09 9.25 5.84
N ASP A 204 21.62 9.84 6.93
CA ASP A 204 22.48 10.34 8.01
C ASP A 204 23.08 9.24 8.91
N LEU A 205 22.56 8.00 8.87
CA LEU A 205 23.11 6.90 9.67
C LEU A 205 24.58 6.64 9.32
N LYS A 206 25.40 6.41 10.32
CA LYS A 206 26.80 6.00 10.15
C LYS A 206 26.86 4.47 10.13
N LEU A 207 26.73 3.89 8.95
CA LEU A 207 26.73 2.45 8.71
C LEU A 207 27.98 2.03 7.95
N SER A 208 28.49 0.83 8.25
CA SER A 208 29.46 0.14 7.39
C SER A 208 28.77 -0.36 6.11
N GLY A 209 29.56 -0.64 5.08
CA GLY A 209 29.04 -1.15 3.81
C GLY A 209 28.41 -0.08 2.93
N THR A 210 27.47 -0.48 2.09
CA THR A 210 26.88 0.36 1.05
C THR A 210 25.42 0.68 1.32
N LYS A 211 25.05 1.96 1.24
CA LYS A 211 23.66 2.40 1.21
C LYS A 211 23.14 2.42 -0.21
N ILE A 212 21.96 1.85 -0.43
CA ILE A 212 21.30 1.75 -1.73
C ILE A 212 19.92 2.40 -1.64
N VAL A 213 19.60 3.26 -2.61
CA VAL A 213 18.30 3.93 -2.73
C VAL A 213 17.67 3.59 -4.06
N CYS A 214 16.48 2.95 -4.01
CA CYS A 214 15.63 2.70 -5.17
C CYS A 214 14.40 3.60 -5.11
N GLY A 215 14.22 4.41 -6.13
CA GLY A 215 13.13 5.37 -6.27
C GLY A 215 13.59 6.75 -6.68
N VAL A 216 12.63 7.61 -6.99
CA VAL A 216 12.85 9.00 -7.39
C VAL A 216 11.92 9.91 -6.60
N GLY A 217 12.19 11.21 -6.59
CA GLY A 217 11.32 12.17 -5.93
C GLY A 217 11.88 13.58 -5.86
N PRO A 218 11.12 14.51 -5.26
CA PRO A 218 11.49 15.93 -5.26
C PRO A 218 12.80 16.25 -4.56
N LEU A 219 13.27 15.41 -3.64
CA LEU A 219 14.53 15.61 -2.92
C LEU A 219 15.75 14.95 -3.58
N GLU A 220 15.56 14.18 -4.65
CA GLU A 220 16.61 13.34 -5.25
C GLU A 220 17.86 14.13 -5.63
N THR A 221 17.71 15.23 -6.39
CA THR A 221 18.86 16.03 -6.85
C THR A 221 19.67 16.60 -5.70
N GLN A 222 18.98 17.12 -4.67
CA GLN A 222 19.62 17.69 -3.49
C GLN A 222 20.36 16.61 -2.68
N LEU A 223 19.73 15.45 -2.48
CA LEU A 223 20.28 14.37 -1.67
C LEU A 223 21.42 13.66 -2.38
N LYS A 224 21.37 13.47 -3.69
CA LYS A 224 22.51 12.95 -4.47
C LYS A 224 23.77 13.83 -4.32
N ALA A 225 23.61 15.14 -4.33
CA ALA A 225 24.73 16.05 -4.12
C ALA A 225 25.28 16.01 -2.69
N ARG A 226 24.42 15.79 -1.69
CA ARG A 226 24.81 15.73 -0.27
C ARG A 226 25.41 14.38 0.13
N TYR A 227 24.99 13.27 -0.54
CA TYR A 227 25.42 11.91 -0.23
C TYR A 227 25.96 11.20 -1.49
N PRO A 228 27.17 11.59 -1.96
CA PRO A 228 27.77 11.06 -3.20
C PRO A 228 28.14 9.57 -3.11
N ASP A 229 28.37 9.05 -1.89
CA ASP A 229 28.76 7.65 -1.66
C ASP A 229 27.56 6.69 -1.65
N VAL A 230 26.34 7.19 -1.79
CA VAL A 230 25.12 6.38 -1.84
C VAL A 230 24.85 5.92 -3.27
N VAL A 231 24.50 4.65 -3.42
CA VAL A 231 24.10 4.09 -4.73
C VAL A 231 22.64 4.43 -5.03
N TRP A 232 22.42 5.24 -6.04
CA TRP A 232 21.09 5.68 -6.45
C TRP A 232 20.67 4.94 -7.73
N MET A 233 19.76 3.97 -7.59
CA MET A 233 19.33 3.10 -8.69
C MET A 233 18.08 3.62 -9.43
N GLY A 234 17.47 4.72 -8.97
CA GLY A 234 16.25 5.26 -9.59
C GLY A 234 15.05 4.33 -9.48
N VAL A 235 14.10 4.42 -10.42
CA VAL A 235 12.95 3.53 -10.50
C VAL A 235 13.33 2.27 -11.25
N LEU A 236 13.14 1.12 -10.63
CA LEU A 236 13.44 -0.19 -11.20
C LEU A 236 12.18 -0.93 -11.65
N PRO A 237 12.25 -1.74 -12.72
CA PRO A 237 11.21 -2.74 -13.01
C PRO A 237 11.04 -3.70 -11.84
N ARG A 238 9.81 -4.17 -11.59
CA ARG A 238 9.49 -4.99 -10.41
C ARG A 238 10.37 -6.24 -10.25
N GLN A 239 10.68 -6.93 -11.36
CA GLN A 239 11.57 -8.11 -11.34
C GLN A 239 12.99 -7.75 -10.92
N HIS A 240 13.51 -6.62 -11.40
CA HIS A 240 14.85 -6.14 -10.98
C HIS A 240 14.81 -5.68 -9.51
N LEU A 241 13.77 -4.96 -9.10
CA LEU A 241 13.59 -4.56 -7.70
C LEU A 241 13.54 -5.76 -6.75
N ALA A 242 12.87 -6.86 -7.13
CA ALA A 242 12.84 -8.09 -6.34
C ALA A 242 14.26 -8.68 -6.16
N ARG A 243 15.09 -8.64 -7.19
CA ARG A 243 16.50 -9.06 -7.09
C ARG A 243 17.30 -8.15 -6.14
N VAL A 244 17.07 -6.82 -6.21
CA VAL A 244 17.74 -5.87 -5.31
C VAL A 244 17.33 -6.11 -3.86
N TYR A 245 16.03 -6.34 -3.60
CA TYR A 245 15.59 -6.74 -2.26
C TYR A 245 16.32 -8.00 -1.79
N ALA A 246 16.34 -9.05 -2.60
CA ALA A 246 16.95 -10.32 -2.21
C ALA A 246 18.48 -10.23 -2.00
N ALA A 247 19.16 -9.31 -2.69
CA ALA A 247 20.60 -9.05 -2.53
C ALA A 247 20.92 -8.19 -1.28
N ALA A 248 19.96 -7.42 -0.76
CA ALA A 248 20.18 -6.58 0.41
C ALA A 248 20.36 -7.39 1.70
N ASP A 249 21.13 -6.86 2.64
CA ASP A 249 21.34 -7.46 3.96
C ASP A 249 20.30 -6.96 4.97
N VAL A 250 19.85 -5.72 4.81
CA VAL A 250 18.79 -5.10 5.61
C VAL A 250 17.99 -4.11 4.78
N PHE A 251 16.69 -4.13 4.94
CA PHE A 251 15.79 -3.10 4.40
C PHE A 251 15.50 -2.07 5.48
N VAL A 252 15.82 -0.80 5.22
CA VAL A 252 15.63 0.30 6.17
C VAL A 252 14.39 1.09 5.82
N PHE A 253 13.42 1.12 6.73
CA PHE A 253 12.15 1.82 6.58
C PHE A 253 12.05 2.99 7.58
N PRO A 254 12.52 4.19 7.21
CA PRO A 254 12.63 5.33 8.11
C PRO A 254 11.33 6.15 8.25
N SER A 255 10.24 5.76 7.55
CA SER A 255 8.97 6.49 7.59
C SER A 255 8.33 6.45 8.97
N ARG A 256 7.87 7.62 9.46
CA ARG A 256 7.10 7.74 10.71
C ARG A 256 5.59 7.91 10.48
N ASN A 257 5.18 8.23 9.25
CA ASN A 257 3.79 8.47 8.85
C ASN A 257 3.38 7.53 7.72
N GLU A 258 3.19 6.26 8.04
CA GLU A 258 2.78 5.26 7.06
C GLU A 258 1.53 4.54 7.52
N THR A 259 0.63 4.23 6.59
CA THR A 259 -0.58 3.46 6.88
C THR A 259 -0.33 1.97 6.90
N PHE A 260 0.61 1.46 6.06
CA PHE A 260 0.94 0.05 5.99
C PHE A 260 2.41 -0.19 5.62
N GLY A 261 2.84 0.19 4.40
CA GLY A 261 4.23 0.03 3.92
C GLY A 261 4.48 -1.29 3.19
N LEU A 262 3.87 -1.46 2.01
CA LEU A 262 4.03 -2.66 1.14
C LEU A 262 5.48 -3.05 0.90
N VAL A 263 6.37 -2.06 0.75
CA VAL A 263 7.80 -2.28 0.51
C VAL A 263 8.50 -3.10 1.61
N MET A 264 7.97 -3.06 2.84
CA MET A 264 8.47 -3.93 3.92
C MET A 264 8.10 -5.40 3.65
N LEU A 265 6.87 -5.66 3.20
CA LEU A 265 6.44 -7.02 2.83
C LEU A 265 7.22 -7.53 1.61
N GLU A 266 7.49 -6.68 0.62
CA GLU A 266 8.31 -7.03 -0.55
C GLU A 266 9.73 -7.44 -0.12
N ALA A 267 10.36 -6.66 0.76
CA ALA A 267 11.67 -6.97 1.32
C ALA A 267 11.66 -8.31 2.09
N MET A 268 10.70 -8.46 3.01
CA MET A 268 10.57 -9.67 3.83
C MET A 268 10.25 -10.91 2.98
N ALA A 269 9.43 -10.77 1.93
CA ALA A 269 9.15 -11.84 0.98
C ALA A 269 10.41 -12.32 0.25
N CYS A 270 11.36 -11.43 0.00
CA CYS A 270 12.69 -11.76 -0.50
C CYS A 270 13.66 -12.28 0.59
N GLY A 271 13.18 -12.46 1.82
CA GLY A 271 14.00 -12.86 2.96
C GLY A 271 14.87 -11.74 3.54
N THR A 272 14.61 -10.48 3.21
CA THR A 272 15.43 -9.36 3.71
C THR A 272 14.83 -8.78 4.97
N PRO A 273 15.56 -8.83 6.11
CA PRO A 273 15.08 -8.30 7.38
C PRO A 273 14.82 -6.80 7.33
N VAL A 274 13.85 -6.33 8.11
CA VAL A 274 13.42 -4.94 8.12
C VAL A 274 13.86 -4.22 9.39
N ALA A 275 14.45 -3.03 9.25
CA ALA A 275 14.72 -2.10 10.32
C ALA A 275 13.79 -0.89 10.23
N ALA A 276 12.98 -0.63 11.28
CA ALA A 276 11.99 0.44 11.22
C ALA A 276 11.71 1.06 12.60
N TYR A 277 11.04 2.22 12.58
CA TYR A 277 10.45 2.80 13.79
C TYR A 277 9.18 2.04 14.22
N PRO A 278 8.84 1.99 15.54
CA PRO A 278 7.65 1.30 16.05
C PRO A 278 6.37 2.13 15.84
N VAL A 279 5.99 2.35 14.57
CA VAL A 279 4.77 3.08 14.18
C VAL A 279 3.76 2.13 13.51
N ASP A 280 2.53 2.59 13.26
CA ASP A 280 1.38 1.75 12.85
C ASP A 280 1.68 0.71 11.76
N GLY A 281 2.30 1.12 10.64
CA GLY A 281 2.62 0.22 9.53
C GLY A 281 3.63 -0.87 9.94
N PRO A 282 4.84 -0.52 10.40
CA PRO A 282 5.82 -1.49 10.91
C PRO A 282 5.31 -2.38 12.04
N LEU A 283 4.56 -1.84 13.01
CA LEU A 283 3.94 -2.63 14.08
C LEU A 283 2.96 -3.68 13.52
N GLN A 284 2.22 -3.37 12.46
CA GLN A 284 1.32 -4.33 11.80
C GLN A 284 2.10 -5.39 11.03
N VAL A 285 3.12 -4.98 10.27
CA VAL A 285 3.87 -5.86 9.38
C VAL A 285 4.79 -6.79 10.16
N LEU A 286 5.57 -6.27 11.11
CA LEU A 286 6.55 -7.04 11.88
C LEU A 286 5.97 -7.59 13.19
N GLY A 287 4.96 -6.96 13.79
CA GLY A 287 4.43 -7.36 15.09
C GLY A 287 3.76 -8.74 15.08
N ASP A 288 4.04 -9.57 16.08
CA ASP A 288 3.42 -10.89 16.27
C ASP A 288 2.09 -10.82 17.05
N GLY A 289 1.64 -9.64 17.42
CA GLY A 289 0.48 -9.41 18.28
C GLY A 289 0.75 -9.67 19.78
N LYS A 290 1.97 -10.10 20.16
CA LYS A 290 2.39 -10.36 21.54
C LYS A 290 3.43 -9.33 22.04
N GLY A 291 3.76 -8.36 21.21
CA GLY A 291 4.71 -7.30 21.53
C GLY A 291 6.13 -7.52 20.99
N HIS A 292 6.36 -8.56 20.20
CA HIS A 292 7.65 -8.82 19.55
C HIS A 292 7.59 -8.50 18.07
N ALA A 293 8.74 -8.14 17.50
CA ALA A 293 8.93 -8.01 16.07
C ALA A 293 9.44 -9.35 15.50
N VAL A 294 8.96 -9.73 14.31
CA VAL A 294 9.31 -10.95 13.58
C VAL A 294 9.81 -10.58 12.19
N GLY A 295 10.97 -11.10 11.79
CA GLY A 295 11.59 -10.83 10.49
C GLY A 295 12.21 -9.44 10.37
N GLY A 296 12.54 -8.81 11.50
CA GLY A 296 13.19 -7.50 11.57
C GLY A 296 13.16 -6.92 12.96
N VAL A 297 13.58 -5.66 13.11
CA VAL A 297 13.69 -4.97 14.39
C VAL A 297 12.97 -3.62 14.37
N LEU A 298 12.19 -3.37 15.41
CA LEU A 298 11.53 -2.09 15.67
C LEU A 298 12.24 -1.36 16.80
N SER A 299 12.72 -0.14 16.55
CA SER A 299 13.36 0.71 17.57
C SER A 299 13.13 2.20 17.31
N GLU A 300 13.00 3.00 18.37
CA GLU A 300 13.03 4.47 18.25
C GLU A 300 14.41 4.99 17.80
N ASP A 301 15.46 4.22 18.01
CA ASP A 301 16.78 4.43 17.42
C ASP A 301 16.96 3.57 16.17
N LEU A 302 16.87 4.21 15.00
CA LEU A 302 16.97 3.55 13.70
C LEU A 302 18.34 2.90 13.47
N HIS A 303 19.42 3.46 14.03
CA HIS A 303 20.76 2.88 13.95
C HIS A 303 20.80 1.51 14.65
N THR A 304 20.29 1.45 15.87
CA THR A 304 20.15 0.18 16.62
C THR A 304 19.27 -0.81 15.88
N ALA A 305 18.13 -0.36 15.31
CA ALA A 305 17.27 -1.22 14.51
C ALA A 305 18.03 -1.86 13.32
N VAL A 306 18.83 -1.07 12.59
CA VAL A 306 19.61 -1.57 11.45
C VAL A 306 20.64 -2.62 11.92
N LEU A 307 21.45 -2.30 12.93
CA LEU A 307 22.50 -3.21 13.39
C LEU A 307 21.94 -4.55 13.90
N GLN A 308 20.83 -4.51 14.62
CA GLN A 308 20.17 -5.72 15.10
C GLN A 308 19.46 -6.49 14.00
N SER A 309 18.93 -5.82 12.97
CA SER A 309 18.29 -6.49 11.82
C SER A 309 19.28 -7.26 10.96
N LEU A 310 20.56 -6.87 10.92
CA LEU A 310 21.60 -7.58 10.15
C LEU A 310 21.85 -9.02 10.62
N VAL A 311 21.44 -9.38 11.84
CA VAL A 311 21.61 -10.74 12.41
C VAL A 311 20.30 -11.51 12.51
N VAL A 312 19.19 -10.95 12.02
CA VAL A 312 17.90 -11.63 11.94
C VAL A 312 17.92 -12.68 10.82
N ASP A 313 17.35 -13.86 11.08
CA ASP A 313 17.26 -14.93 10.09
C ASP A 313 16.37 -14.49 8.91
N ARG A 314 16.91 -14.62 7.72
CA ARG A 314 16.20 -14.32 6.46
C ARG A 314 14.95 -15.21 6.27
N THR A 315 15.01 -16.43 6.76
CA THR A 315 13.87 -17.38 6.73
C THR A 315 12.72 -16.88 7.60
N GLU A 316 13.01 -16.29 8.75
CA GLU A 316 12.00 -15.68 9.63
C GLU A 316 11.28 -14.52 8.94
N ALA A 317 12.03 -13.66 8.24
CA ALA A 317 11.46 -12.56 7.46
C ALA A 317 10.52 -13.10 6.36
N ARG A 318 10.95 -14.12 5.62
CA ARG A 318 10.14 -14.79 4.60
C ARG A 318 8.86 -15.40 5.16
N GLN A 319 8.95 -16.20 6.22
CA GLN A 319 7.80 -16.83 6.86
C GLN A 319 6.78 -15.80 7.36
N ARG A 320 7.26 -14.67 7.87
CA ARG A 320 6.38 -13.57 8.27
C ARG A 320 5.64 -12.96 7.08
N ALA A 321 6.31 -12.70 5.96
CA ALA A 321 5.69 -12.17 4.74
C ALA A 321 4.62 -13.13 4.18
N GLU A 322 4.80 -14.45 4.28
CA GLU A 322 3.86 -15.47 3.83
C GLU A 322 2.48 -15.37 4.52
N THR A 323 2.44 -14.81 5.73
CA THR A 323 1.17 -14.56 6.43
C THR A 323 0.34 -13.44 5.79
N PHE A 324 0.91 -12.68 4.85
CA PHE A 324 0.29 -11.60 4.09
C PHE A 324 0.06 -11.94 2.60
N GLY A 325 -0.15 -13.23 2.30
CA GLY A 325 -0.44 -13.66 0.93
C GLY A 325 -1.78 -13.12 0.39
N TRP A 326 -1.83 -12.87 -0.91
CA TRP A 326 -3.03 -12.36 -1.59
C TRP A 326 -4.30 -13.20 -1.38
N PRO A 327 -4.27 -14.55 -1.31
CA PRO A 327 -5.50 -15.33 -1.11
C PRO A 327 -6.29 -14.87 0.12
N ARG A 328 -5.64 -14.71 1.27
CA ARG A 328 -6.30 -14.23 2.49
C ARG A 328 -6.77 -12.77 2.40
N THR A 329 -5.97 -11.92 1.75
CA THR A 329 -6.31 -10.50 1.55
C THR A 329 -7.56 -10.34 0.71
N VAL A 330 -7.71 -11.14 -0.35
CA VAL A 330 -8.87 -11.15 -1.24
C VAL A 330 -10.11 -11.70 -0.54
N GLU A 331 -9.99 -12.77 0.21
CA GLU A 331 -11.09 -13.30 1.02
C GLU A 331 -11.67 -12.24 1.98
N LEU A 332 -10.79 -11.53 2.70
CA LEU A 332 -11.19 -10.43 3.57
C LEU A 332 -11.85 -9.30 2.79
N PHE A 333 -11.31 -8.93 1.62
CA PHE A 333 -11.89 -7.90 0.78
C PHE A 333 -13.31 -8.26 0.35
N VAL A 334 -13.49 -9.45 -0.21
CA VAL A 334 -14.79 -9.94 -0.68
C VAL A 334 -15.80 -10.05 0.47
N SER A 335 -15.38 -10.55 1.64
CA SER A 335 -16.25 -10.67 2.82
C SER A 335 -16.70 -9.30 3.37
N ASN A 336 -15.94 -8.24 3.13
CA ASN A 336 -16.26 -6.88 3.53
C ASN A 336 -17.17 -6.15 2.52
N LEU A 337 -17.30 -6.64 1.27
CA LEU A 337 -18.21 -6.04 0.29
C LEU A 337 -19.67 -6.20 0.71
N VAL A 338 -20.54 -5.34 0.17
CA VAL A 338 -21.98 -5.41 0.37
C VAL A 338 -22.70 -5.44 -0.98
N PRO A 339 -23.73 -6.28 -1.14
CA PRO A 339 -24.47 -6.37 -2.39
C PRO A 339 -25.31 -5.11 -2.63
N VAL A 340 -25.31 -4.61 -3.88
CA VAL A 340 -26.18 -3.51 -4.33
C VAL A 340 -27.65 -3.96 -4.28
N HIS A 341 -27.92 -5.21 -4.70
CA HIS A 341 -29.26 -5.82 -4.70
C HIS A 341 -29.28 -7.08 -3.84
N LYS A 342 -30.11 -7.11 -2.81
CA LYS A 342 -30.17 -8.23 -1.84
C LYS A 342 -30.47 -9.60 -2.46
N ALA A 343 -31.13 -9.66 -3.61
CA ALA A 343 -31.54 -10.90 -4.27
C ALA A 343 -30.42 -11.60 -5.08
N ALA A 344 -29.30 -10.93 -5.34
CA ALA A 344 -28.26 -11.43 -6.25
C ALA A 344 -27.01 -12.00 -5.53
N TRP A 345 -26.95 -11.97 -4.20
CA TRP A 345 -25.74 -12.28 -3.44
C TRP A 345 -25.84 -13.62 -2.72
N ASP A 346 -25.17 -14.63 -3.24
CA ASP A 346 -24.83 -15.82 -2.49
C ASP A 346 -23.31 -15.85 -2.22
N ALA A 347 -22.89 -15.32 -1.08
CA ALA A 347 -21.49 -15.33 -0.64
C ALA A 347 -20.96 -16.76 -0.43
N SER A 348 -21.86 -17.75 -0.27
CA SER A 348 -21.48 -19.16 -0.11
C SER A 348 -20.96 -19.76 -1.42
N SER A 349 -21.31 -19.19 -2.58
CA SER A 349 -20.83 -19.64 -3.87
C SER A 349 -19.34 -19.29 -4.11
N LEU A 350 -18.78 -18.32 -3.37
CA LEU A 350 -17.38 -17.93 -3.42
C LEU A 350 -16.49 -18.77 -2.49
N HIS A 351 -17.08 -19.61 -1.63
CA HIS A 351 -16.39 -20.42 -0.63
C HIS A 351 -16.10 -21.87 -1.05
N LYS A 352 -16.11 -22.19 -2.35
CA LYS A 352 -15.61 -23.50 -2.78
C LYS A 352 -14.14 -23.34 -3.16
N PRO A 353 -13.19 -23.70 -2.26
CA PRO A 353 -11.79 -23.75 -2.63
C PRO A 353 -11.59 -24.90 -3.61
N VAL A 354 -11.34 -24.58 -4.88
CA VAL A 354 -10.67 -25.52 -5.78
C VAL A 354 -9.18 -25.33 -5.58
N ILE A 355 -8.67 -25.72 -4.41
CA ILE A 355 -7.24 -25.92 -4.22
C ILE A 355 -7.05 -27.43 -4.11
N LYS A 356 -6.86 -28.09 -5.24
CA LYS A 356 -6.10 -29.34 -5.28
C LYS A 356 -4.64 -28.96 -5.10
N LEU A 357 -4.17 -29.01 -3.87
CA LEU A 357 -2.75 -29.13 -3.59
C LEU A 357 -2.31 -30.50 -4.14
N THR A 358 -1.73 -30.50 -5.33
CA THR A 358 -0.90 -31.63 -5.78
C THR A 358 0.37 -31.62 -4.92
N ARG A 359 0.59 -32.76 -4.27
CA ARG A 359 1.77 -33.12 -3.45
C ARG A 359 3.07 -33.05 -4.24
#